data_ed8c4c3d6d9196960b1a6acf4a3bedd2
#
_entry.id   ed8c4c3d6d9196960b1a6acf4a3bedd2
#
_cell.length_a   1.000
_cell.length_b   1.000
_cell.length_c   1.000
_cell.angle_alpha   90.00
_cell.angle_beta   90.00
_cell.angle_gamma   90.00
#
_symmetry.space_group_name_H-M   'P 1'
#
loop_
_entity.id
_entity.type
_entity.pdbx_description
1 polymer ?
#
loop_
_entity_poly.entity_id
_entity_poly.type
_entity_poly.pdbx_seq_one_letter_code
_entity_poly.pdbx_strand_id
1 'polypeptide(L)'
;AIKHNDMNKYLKLFLGTFPSFIKKHEILANVHFEANVIEINSANLNSTAYQGPGAGGYPTSTSVINDILDIAKGKIFDYSNLLNPIEISDFDAFKTSRYLRLMVTDEPGVVAEISKLIAEKGLSIDNLIQKENKNHENIIPIIIVLGECSEKISKSLIHDLEKLSQVREPVQHIRFID
;
A
#
# COMPACT_ATOMS: atom_id res chain seq x y z
N ALA A 1 4.32 -3.10 4.77
CA ALA A 1 4.04 -2.28 5.96
C ALA A 1 3.64 -3.20 7.11
N ILE A 2 4.26 -3.04 8.26
CA ILE A 2 3.98 -3.81 9.48
C ILE A 2 3.32 -2.84 10.45
N LYS A 3 2.03 -3.05 10.78
CA LYS A 3 1.35 -2.32 11.86
C LYS A 3 1.15 -3.25 13.06
N HIS A 4 1.59 -2.82 14.23
CA HIS A 4 1.42 -3.48 15.52
C HIS A 4 0.33 -2.77 16.31
N ASN A 5 -0.67 -3.49 16.77
CA ASN A 5 -1.64 -2.97 17.73
C ASN A 5 -1.95 -4.04 18.80
N ASP A 6 -1.87 -3.61 20.06
CA ASP A 6 -2.21 -4.28 21.32
C ASP A 6 -1.13 -5.14 22.01
N MET A 7 -0.71 -4.62 23.16
CA MET A 7 0.33 -5.18 24.04
C MET A 7 0.00 -6.50 24.74
N ASN A 8 -1.06 -7.21 24.42
CA ASN A 8 -1.45 -8.39 25.24
C ASN A 8 -1.95 -9.63 24.49
N LYS A 9 -1.79 -9.75 23.17
CA LYS A 9 -2.11 -11.02 22.47
C LYS A 9 -1.38 -11.08 21.13
N TYR A 10 -0.38 -11.95 21.03
CA TYR A 10 0.28 -12.38 19.79
C TYR A 10 0.56 -11.25 18.78
N LEU A 11 1.81 -11.00 18.53
CA LEU A 11 2.27 -10.07 17.50
C LEU A 11 1.63 -10.47 16.17
N LYS A 12 0.71 -9.65 15.62
CA LYS A 12 0.11 -9.89 14.31
C LYS A 12 0.95 -9.22 13.23
N LEU A 13 1.41 -10.01 12.28
CA LEU A 13 2.26 -9.55 11.19
C LEU A 13 1.47 -9.56 9.88
N PHE A 14 1.37 -8.41 9.20
CA PHE A 14 0.88 -8.31 7.84
C PHE A 14 2.07 -8.18 6.90
N LEU A 15 2.14 -9.05 5.91
CA LEU A 15 3.19 -9.02 4.87
C LEU A 15 2.55 -8.77 3.51
N GLY A 16 3.10 -7.85 2.75
CA GLY A 16 2.62 -7.57 1.41
C GLY A 16 3.61 -6.73 0.60
N THR A 17 3.61 -6.94 -0.71
CA THR A 17 4.34 -6.13 -1.69
C THR A 17 3.34 -5.55 -2.67
N PHE A 18 3.26 -4.23 -2.74
CA PHE A 18 2.30 -3.53 -3.60
C PHE A 18 2.74 -2.08 -3.84
N PRO A 19 2.33 -1.48 -4.98
CA PRO A 19 2.50 -0.05 -5.20
C PRO A 19 1.65 0.74 -4.20
N SER A 20 2.19 1.88 -3.73
CA SER A 20 1.52 2.74 -2.76
C SER A 20 1.75 4.21 -3.06
N PHE A 21 0.75 5.03 -2.74
CA PHE A 21 0.95 6.47 -2.61
C PHE A 21 1.49 6.80 -1.22
N ILE A 22 2.47 7.69 -1.19
CA ILE A 22 3.14 8.18 0.00
C ILE A 22 3.11 9.70 -0.03
N LYS A 23 2.93 10.35 1.11
CA LYS A 23 2.95 11.80 1.19
C LYS A 23 4.33 12.35 0.82
N LYS A 24 4.37 13.44 0.05
CA LYS A 24 5.61 14.02 -0.48
C LYS A 24 6.68 14.34 0.58
N HIS A 25 6.25 14.63 1.81
CA HIS A 25 7.15 14.98 2.91
C HIS A 25 7.68 13.76 3.69
N GLU A 26 7.18 12.57 3.40
CA GLU A 26 7.65 11.34 4.03
C GLU A 26 9.03 10.93 3.52
N ILE A 27 9.79 10.23 4.37
CA ILE A 27 11.16 9.78 4.05
C ILE A 27 11.14 8.87 2.81
N LEU A 28 10.19 7.95 2.75
CA LEU A 28 10.06 6.99 1.65
C LEU A 28 9.77 7.66 0.30
N ALA A 29 9.16 8.86 0.29
CA ALA A 29 8.88 9.59 -0.94
C ALA A 29 10.13 10.20 -1.60
N ASN A 30 11.25 10.25 -0.89
CA ASN A 30 12.51 10.83 -1.33
C ASN A 30 13.56 9.76 -1.71
N VAL A 31 13.13 8.52 -1.88
CA VAL A 31 13.99 7.41 -2.32
C VAL A 31 13.98 7.35 -3.84
N HIS A 32 15.17 7.49 -4.45
CA HIS A 32 15.31 7.58 -5.91
C HIS A 32 16.30 6.54 -6.43
N PHE A 33 16.12 6.16 -7.69
CA PHE A 33 17.01 5.26 -8.43
C PHE A 33 17.18 3.89 -7.75
N GLU A 34 18.42 3.41 -7.61
CA GLU A 34 18.76 2.14 -6.99
C GLU A 34 18.80 2.17 -5.46
N ALA A 35 18.46 3.30 -4.84
CA ALA A 35 18.44 3.39 -3.38
C ALA A 35 17.28 2.60 -2.79
N ASN A 36 17.55 1.90 -1.70
CA ASN A 36 16.56 1.25 -0.86
C ASN A 36 16.50 1.94 0.50
N VAL A 37 15.31 1.98 1.08
CA VAL A 37 15.08 2.47 2.45
C VAL A 37 14.27 1.46 3.23
N ILE A 38 14.67 1.23 4.47
CA ILE A 38 13.86 0.56 5.49
C ILE A 38 13.47 1.61 6.51
N GLU A 39 12.18 1.86 6.65
CA GLU A 39 11.64 2.75 7.67
C GLU A 39 10.99 1.91 8.77
N ILE A 40 11.36 2.21 10.02
CA ILE A 40 10.83 1.55 11.21
C ILE A 40 10.13 2.60 12.06
N ASN A 41 8.81 2.48 12.18
CA ASN A 41 8.01 3.31 13.05
C ASN A 41 7.78 2.60 14.39
N SER A 42 8.12 3.25 15.49
CA SER A 42 7.98 2.72 16.84
C SER A 42 7.39 3.76 17.80
N ALA A 43 6.75 3.27 18.86
CA ALA A 43 6.12 4.14 19.85
C ALA A 43 7.09 5.07 20.58
N ASN A 44 8.36 4.64 20.74
CA ASN A 44 9.35 5.37 21.55
C ASN A 44 10.30 6.23 20.71
N LEU A 45 10.62 5.82 19.48
CA LEU A 45 11.60 6.49 18.63
C LEU A 45 10.96 7.21 17.44
N ASN A 46 9.62 7.17 17.33
CA ASN A 46 8.91 7.63 16.13
C ASN A 46 9.45 6.91 14.88
N SER A 47 9.84 7.63 13.85
CA SER A 47 10.39 7.06 12.61
C SER A 47 11.91 7.04 12.66
N THR A 48 12.48 5.88 12.30
CA THR A 48 13.90 5.69 12.05
C THR A 48 14.06 5.09 10.67
N ALA A 49 14.96 5.63 9.85
CA ALA A 49 15.17 5.16 8.49
C ALA A 49 16.62 4.76 8.25
N TYR A 50 16.80 3.66 7.52
CA TYR A 50 18.08 3.17 7.04
C TYR A 50 18.06 3.16 5.53
N GLN A 51 18.95 3.95 4.92
CA GLN A 51 19.05 4.07 3.47
C GLN A 51 20.39 3.56 2.97
N GLY A 52 20.38 2.87 1.86
CA GLY A 52 21.59 2.38 1.22
C GLY A 52 21.35 2.00 -0.25
N PRO A 53 22.42 1.71 -1.00
CA PRO A 53 22.29 1.24 -2.38
C PRO A 53 21.68 -0.17 -2.40
N GLY A 54 20.60 -0.32 -3.18
CA GLY A 54 19.89 -1.60 -3.35
C GLY A 54 20.48 -2.46 -4.47
N ALA A 55 21.35 -1.91 -5.32
CA ALA A 55 21.96 -2.60 -6.44
C ALA A 55 23.36 -2.02 -6.74
N GLY A 56 24.12 -2.74 -7.57
CA GLY A 56 25.46 -2.34 -8.01
C GLY A 56 26.54 -3.34 -7.60
N GLY A 57 27.61 -3.42 -8.39
CA GLY A 57 28.70 -4.38 -8.19
C GLY A 57 29.42 -4.16 -6.85
N TYR A 58 29.76 -2.94 -6.52
CA TYR A 58 30.48 -2.61 -5.28
C TYR A 58 29.65 -2.87 -4.00
N PRO A 59 28.39 -2.41 -3.88
CA PRO A 59 27.56 -2.71 -2.71
C PRO A 59 27.36 -4.21 -2.52
N THR A 60 27.06 -4.93 -3.62
CA THR A 60 26.82 -6.37 -3.57
C THR A 60 28.08 -7.13 -3.13
N SER A 61 29.23 -6.83 -3.73
CA SER A 61 30.50 -7.49 -3.37
C SER A 61 30.90 -7.17 -1.94
N THR A 62 30.68 -5.96 -1.44
CA THR A 62 30.94 -5.58 -0.06
C THR A 62 30.09 -6.40 0.91
N SER A 63 28.80 -6.59 0.62
CA SER A 63 27.93 -7.43 1.46
C SER A 63 28.39 -8.87 1.49
N VAL A 64 28.69 -9.47 0.32
CA VAL A 64 29.19 -10.85 0.23
C VAL A 64 30.52 -11.04 1.00
N ILE A 65 31.46 -10.10 0.86
CA ILE A 65 32.75 -10.17 1.58
C ILE A 65 32.53 -10.05 3.08
N ASN A 66 31.65 -9.17 3.53
CA ASN A 66 31.31 -9.03 4.95
C ASN A 66 30.72 -10.32 5.52
N ASP A 67 29.81 -10.99 4.81
CA ASP A 67 29.22 -12.26 5.20
C ASP A 67 30.30 -13.35 5.33
N ILE A 68 31.24 -13.43 4.37
CA ILE A 68 32.38 -14.36 4.43
C ILE A 68 33.24 -14.08 5.63
N LEU A 69 33.55 -12.81 5.90
CA LEU A 69 34.36 -12.42 7.05
C LEU A 69 33.67 -12.74 8.39
N ASP A 70 32.39 -12.56 8.48
CA ASP A 70 31.60 -12.87 9.68
C ASP A 70 31.57 -14.38 9.94
N ILE A 71 31.38 -15.19 8.90
CA ILE A 71 31.51 -16.66 9.00
C ILE A 71 32.92 -17.06 9.44
N ALA A 72 33.96 -16.48 8.82
CA ALA A 72 35.34 -16.78 9.18
C ALA A 72 35.72 -16.41 10.63
N LYS A 73 35.05 -15.39 11.18
CA LYS A 73 35.18 -14.98 12.59
C LYS A 73 34.31 -15.80 13.55
N GLY A 74 33.56 -16.79 13.05
CA GLY A 74 32.65 -17.60 13.85
C GLY A 74 31.41 -16.85 14.35
N LYS A 75 31.06 -15.72 13.74
CA LYS A 75 29.82 -15.00 14.04
C LYS A 75 28.63 -15.74 13.42
N ILE A 76 28.10 -16.69 14.13
CA ILE A 76 26.85 -17.36 13.76
C ILE A 76 25.73 -16.68 14.54
N PHE A 77 24.81 -16.07 13.84
CA PHE A 77 23.59 -15.53 14.47
C PHE A 77 22.62 -16.68 14.75
N ASP A 78 22.47 -17.00 16.04
CA ASP A 78 21.43 -17.92 16.48
C ASP A 78 20.11 -17.15 16.70
N TYR A 79 19.19 -17.31 15.77
CA TYR A 79 17.86 -16.70 15.84
C TYR A 79 16.88 -17.50 16.71
N SER A 80 17.23 -18.69 17.18
CA SER A 80 16.32 -19.58 17.90
C SER A 80 15.76 -18.98 19.18
N ASN A 81 16.51 -18.07 19.81
CA ASN A 81 16.13 -17.41 21.07
C ASN A 81 15.47 -16.03 20.87
N LEU A 82 15.38 -15.53 19.62
CA LEU A 82 14.88 -14.19 19.35
C LEU A 82 13.40 -14.15 18.93
N LEU A 83 12.81 -15.29 18.61
CA LEU A 83 11.50 -15.33 17.99
C LEU A 83 10.48 -16.04 18.88
N ASN A 84 9.67 -15.25 19.56
CA ASN A 84 8.34 -15.75 19.91
C ASN A 84 7.58 -16.04 18.62
N PRO A 85 6.75 -17.09 18.55
CA PRO A 85 5.93 -17.35 17.38
C PRO A 85 5.11 -16.10 17.00
N ILE A 86 5.30 -15.61 15.78
CA ILE A 86 4.53 -14.49 15.26
C ILE A 86 3.43 -15.06 14.40
N GLU A 87 2.20 -14.68 14.67
CA GLU A 87 1.06 -15.04 13.85
C GLU A 87 1.01 -14.14 12.60
N ILE A 88 1.09 -14.75 11.41
CA ILE A 88 0.86 -14.02 10.16
C ILE A 88 -0.65 -13.82 10.02
N SER A 89 -1.08 -12.58 10.02
CA SER A 89 -2.48 -12.22 9.85
C SER A 89 -2.89 -12.28 8.38
N ASP A 90 -4.16 -12.63 8.15
CA ASP A 90 -4.75 -12.57 6.82
C ASP A 90 -4.66 -11.13 6.28
N PHE A 91 -4.06 -11.00 5.10
CA PHE A 91 -3.89 -9.70 4.44
C PHE A 91 -5.24 -9.05 4.10
N ASP A 92 -6.30 -9.82 3.94
CA ASP A 92 -7.65 -9.32 3.72
C ASP A 92 -8.18 -8.43 4.87
N ALA A 93 -7.62 -8.57 6.07
CA ALA A 93 -7.92 -7.70 7.22
C ALA A 93 -7.10 -6.40 7.26
N PHE A 94 -6.08 -6.27 6.40
CA PHE A 94 -5.23 -5.08 6.35
C PHE A 94 -6.03 -3.85 5.91
N LYS A 95 -5.95 -2.76 6.69
CA LYS A 95 -6.72 -1.54 6.45
C LYS A 95 -5.83 -0.41 5.99
N THR A 96 -6.24 0.28 4.93
CA THR A 96 -5.65 1.54 4.48
C THR A 96 -6.66 2.32 3.66
N SER A 97 -6.41 3.63 3.46
CA SER A 97 -7.13 4.46 2.51
C SER A 97 -6.84 4.03 1.07
N ARG A 98 -7.76 4.32 0.14
CA ARG A 98 -7.67 3.86 -1.25
C ARG A 98 -7.82 5.00 -2.23
N TYR A 99 -6.97 4.98 -3.24
CA TYR A 99 -7.17 5.70 -4.48
C TYR A 99 -7.81 4.76 -5.49
N LEU A 100 -8.89 5.20 -6.13
CA LEU A 100 -9.53 4.53 -7.24
C LEU A 100 -9.55 5.46 -8.45
N ARG A 101 -9.25 4.92 -9.63
CA ARG A 101 -9.50 5.59 -10.90
C ARG A 101 -10.38 4.71 -11.78
N LEU A 102 -11.52 5.24 -12.16
CA LEU A 102 -12.49 4.59 -13.03
C LEU A 102 -12.55 5.33 -14.36
N MET A 103 -12.55 4.60 -15.46
CA MET A 103 -12.85 5.13 -16.80
C MET A 103 -14.31 4.82 -17.10
N VAL A 104 -15.14 5.85 -17.16
CA VAL A 104 -16.62 5.71 -17.25
C VAL A 104 -17.20 6.48 -18.41
N THR A 105 -18.40 6.07 -18.87
CA THR A 105 -19.17 6.89 -19.82
C THR A 105 -19.58 8.21 -19.18
N ASP A 106 -19.53 9.29 -19.98
CA ASP A 106 -19.94 10.65 -19.54
C ASP A 106 -21.45 10.78 -19.63
N GLU A 107 -22.16 10.16 -18.68
CA GLU A 107 -23.61 10.11 -18.64
C GLU A 107 -24.15 10.58 -17.28
N PRO A 108 -25.30 11.27 -17.25
CA PRO A 108 -25.95 11.61 -15.99
C PRO A 108 -26.26 10.37 -15.15
N GLY A 109 -25.97 10.43 -13.85
CA GLY A 109 -26.27 9.36 -12.89
C GLY A 109 -25.12 8.41 -12.59
N VAL A 110 -24.07 8.35 -13.40
CA VAL A 110 -22.93 7.45 -13.20
C VAL A 110 -22.27 7.65 -11.83
N VAL A 111 -22.01 8.90 -11.45
CA VAL A 111 -21.44 9.22 -10.12
C VAL A 111 -22.37 8.78 -8.99
N ALA A 112 -23.67 8.90 -9.18
CA ALA A 112 -24.66 8.50 -8.17
C ALA A 112 -24.65 6.97 -7.97
N GLU A 113 -24.58 6.17 -9.03
CA GLU A 113 -24.48 4.70 -8.95
C GLU A 113 -23.19 4.27 -8.26
N ILE A 114 -22.05 4.85 -8.65
CA ILE A 114 -20.74 4.59 -8.01
C ILE A 114 -20.80 4.92 -6.52
N SER A 115 -21.32 6.11 -6.17
CA SER A 115 -21.42 6.56 -4.78
C SER A 115 -22.34 5.66 -3.95
N LYS A 116 -23.43 5.18 -4.56
CA LYS A 116 -24.33 4.22 -3.92
C LYS A 116 -23.63 2.91 -3.57
N LEU A 117 -22.89 2.32 -4.50
CA LEU A 117 -22.12 1.09 -4.24
C LEU A 117 -21.09 1.27 -3.12
N ILE A 118 -20.41 2.42 -3.10
CA ILE A 118 -19.45 2.76 -2.04
C ILE A 118 -20.15 2.83 -0.68
N ALA A 119 -21.31 3.50 -0.62
CA ALA A 119 -22.10 3.64 0.60
C ALA A 119 -22.66 2.29 1.08
N GLU A 120 -23.10 1.40 0.18
CA GLU A 120 -23.55 0.05 0.50
C GLU A 120 -22.46 -0.83 1.13
N LYS A 121 -21.19 -0.56 0.84
CA LYS A 121 -20.04 -1.18 1.51
C LYS A 121 -19.68 -0.52 2.85
N GLY A 122 -20.42 0.51 3.27
CA GLY A 122 -20.14 1.25 4.50
C GLY A 122 -18.88 2.12 4.43
N LEU A 123 -18.48 2.54 3.22
CA LEU A 123 -17.28 3.34 3.00
C LEU A 123 -17.61 4.81 2.83
N SER A 124 -16.71 5.69 3.28
CA SER A 124 -16.75 7.13 3.04
C SER A 124 -15.91 7.50 1.82
N ILE A 125 -16.37 8.53 1.12
CA ILE A 125 -15.62 9.20 0.07
C ILE A 125 -14.98 10.43 0.70
N ASP A 126 -13.64 10.44 0.76
CA ASP A 126 -12.87 11.57 1.26
C ASP A 126 -12.66 12.62 0.17
N ASN A 127 -12.52 12.17 -1.08
CA ASN A 127 -12.38 13.06 -2.22
C ASN A 127 -12.95 12.40 -3.49
N LEU A 128 -13.58 13.21 -4.34
CA LEU A 128 -14.05 12.82 -5.66
C LEU A 128 -13.67 13.91 -6.65
N ILE A 129 -12.96 13.54 -7.70
CA ILE A 129 -12.51 14.45 -8.73
C ILE A 129 -12.99 13.94 -10.08
N GLN A 130 -13.82 14.75 -10.72
CA GLN A 130 -14.20 14.59 -12.12
C GLN A 130 -13.66 15.81 -12.89
N LYS A 131 -12.83 15.58 -13.87
CA LYS A 131 -12.30 16.66 -14.71
C LYS A 131 -13.35 17.06 -15.75
N GLU A 132 -13.38 18.35 -16.06
CA GLU A 132 -14.20 18.88 -17.14
C GLU A 132 -13.86 18.18 -18.46
N ASN A 133 -14.88 17.69 -19.15
CA ASN A 133 -14.75 17.00 -20.43
C ASN A 133 -14.67 18.02 -21.59
N LYS A 134 -13.52 18.69 -21.73
CA LYS A 134 -13.31 19.73 -22.75
C LYS A 134 -13.30 19.19 -24.18
N ASN A 135 -12.99 17.92 -24.35
CA ASN A 135 -12.84 17.30 -25.67
C ASN A 135 -14.10 16.55 -26.11
N HIS A 136 -15.17 16.61 -25.31
CA HIS A 136 -16.40 15.83 -25.56
C HIS A 136 -16.14 14.33 -25.76
N GLU A 137 -15.24 13.79 -24.99
CA GLU A 137 -14.92 12.36 -25.00
C GLU A 137 -16.09 11.56 -24.42
N ASN A 138 -16.39 10.41 -24.98
CA ASN A 138 -17.45 9.53 -24.47
C ASN A 138 -17.07 8.83 -23.17
N ILE A 139 -15.77 8.75 -22.86
CA ILE A 139 -15.22 8.09 -21.68
C ILE A 139 -14.34 9.08 -20.93
N ILE A 140 -14.60 9.25 -19.65
CA ILE A 140 -13.89 10.19 -18.78
C ILE A 140 -13.35 9.50 -17.53
N PRO A 141 -12.24 9.99 -16.97
CA PRO A 141 -11.74 9.48 -15.70
C PRO A 141 -12.48 10.10 -14.52
N ILE A 142 -12.93 9.25 -13.59
CA ILE A 142 -13.35 9.66 -12.26
C ILE A 142 -12.30 9.16 -11.27
N ILE A 143 -11.81 10.04 -10.41
CA ILE A 143 -10.87 9.72 -9.35
C ILE A 143 -11.59 9.81 -8.01
N ILE A 144 -11.47 8.76 -7.21
CA ILE A 144 -12.10 8.69 -5.88
C ILE A 144 -11.03 8.33 -4.86
N VAL A 145 -11.01 9.07 -3.76
CA VAL A 145 -10.24 8.71 -2.58
C VAL A 145 -11.21 8.24 -1.51
N LEU A 146 -11.02 7.03 -1.05
CA LEU A 146 -11.81 6.42 0.02
C LEU A 146 -11.05 6.48 1.33
N GLY A 147 -11.78 6.63 2.42
CA GLY A 147 -11.28 6.45 3.77
C GLY A 147 -10.76 5.03 4.01
N GLU A 148 -10.26 4.78 5.22
CA GLU A 148 -9.71 3.46 5.58
C GLU A 148 -10.73 2.33 5.36
N CYS A 149 -10.31 1.31 4.61
CA CYS A 149 -11.08 0.09 4.44
C CYS A 149 -10.16 -1.15 4.43
N SER A 150 -10.73 -2.31 4.76
CA SER A 150 -10.00 -3.56 4.68
C SER A 150 -9.78 -3.99 3.22
N GLU A 151 -8.74 -4.77 2.98
CA GLU A 151 -8.44 -5.31 1.66
C GLU A 151 -9.63 -6.11 1.09
N LYS A 152 -10.30 -6.89 1.92
CA LYS A 152 -11.48 -7.67 1.56
C LYS A 152 -12.62 -6.78 1.03
N ILE A 153 -12.92 -5.69 1.75
CA ILE A 153 -14.00 -4.76 1.35
C ILE A 153 -13.60 -4.05 0.06
N SER A 154 -12.34 -3.60 -0.06
CA SER A 154 -11.84 -2.95 -1.27
C SER A 154 -11.95 -3.85 -2.50
N LYS A 155 -11.51 -5.12 -2.41
CA LYS A 155 -11.65 -6.11 -3.50
C LYS A 155 -13.12 -6.32 -3.91
N SER A 156 -14.01 -6.46 -2.92
CA SER A 156 -15.44 -6.61 -3.17
C SER A 156 -16.03 -5.38 -3.86
N LEU A 157 -15.66 -4.18 -3.44
CA LEU A 157 -16.11 -2.93 -4.06
C LEU A 157 -15.64 -2.84 -5.51
N ILE A 158 -14.35 -3.08 -5.77
CA ILE A 158 -13.79 -3.02 -7.13
C ILE A 158 -14.53 -3.99 -8.06
N HIS A 159 -14.74 -5.22 -7.61
CA HIS A 159 -15.48 -6.22 -8.37
C HIS A 159 -16.91 -5.77 -8.71
N ASP A 160 -17.61 -5.11 -7.78
CA ASP A 160 -18.96 -4.61 -8.01
C ASP A 160 -18.96 -3.38 -8.92
N LEU A 161 -17.98 -2.49 -8.79
CA LEU A 161 -17.80 -1.34 -9.69
C LEU A 161 -17.53 -1.78 -11.14
N GLU A 162 -16.71 -2.80 -11.34
CA GLU A 162 -16.38 -3.33 -12.68
C GLU A 162 -17.59 -4.02 -13.39
N LYS A 163 -18.64 -4.35 -12.65
CA LYS A 163 -19.89 -4.87 -13.21
C LYS A 163 -20.84 -3.78 -13.75
N LEU A 164 -20.59 -2.53 -13.37
CA LEU A 164 -21.40 -1.43 -13.91
C LEU A 164 -21.16 -1.29 -15.41
N SER A 165 -22.24 -1.23 -16.20
CA SER A 165 -22.15 -1.07 -17.65
C SER A 165 -21.46 0.21 -18.10
N GLN A 166 -21.42 1.22 -17.25
CA GLN A 166 -20.78 2.51 -17.47
C GLN A 166 -19.28 2.47 -17.26
N VAL A 167 -18.73 1.49 -16.51
CA VAL A 167 -17.29 1.31 -16.32
C VAL A 167 -16.71 0.58 -17.53
N ARG A 168 -15.75 1.21 -18.22
CA ARG A 168 -15.26 0.76 -19.53
C ARG A 168 -13.89 0.11 -19.48
N GLU A 169 -13.16 0.28 -18.39
CA GLU A 169 -11.84 -0.31 -18.19
C GLU A 169 -11.74 -0.89 -16.77
N PRO A 170 -10.80 -1.82 -16.52
CA PRO A 170 -10.54 -2.30 -15.18
C PRO A 170 -10.23 -1.15 -14.22
N VAL A 171 -10.82 -1.19 -13.03
CA VAL A 171 -10.65 -0.16 -12.01
C VAL A 171 -9.21 -0.16 -11.50
N GLN A 172 -8.52 0.96 -11.68
CA GLN A 172 -7.17 1.13 -11.14
C GLN A 172 -7.26 1.53 -9.68
N HIS A 173 -6.52 0.83 -8.83
CA HIS A 173 -6.51 1.14 -7.41
C HIS A 173 -5.10 1.13 -6.83
N ILE A 174 -4.83 2.07 -5.93
CA ILE A 174 -3.55 2.20 -5.25
C ILE A 174 -3.84 2.47 -3.76
N ARG A 175 -3.04 1.87 -2.88
CA ARG A 175 -3.13 2.07 -1.44
C ARG A 175 -2.38 3.33 -1.04
N PHE A 176 -2.86 3.98 0.02
CA PHE A 176 -2.04 4.97 0.73
C PHE A 176 -1.30 4.28 1.88
N ILE A 177 -0.06 4.67 2.09
CA ILE A 177 0.72 4.33 3.29
C ILE A 177 0.99 5.65 4.02
N ASP A 178 0.53 5.73 5.27
CA ASP A 178 0.76 6.81 6.22
C ASP A 178 1.70 6.33 7.33
#